data_94d4db97c892569006e29b53b410be3b
#
_entry.id   94d4db97c892569006e29b53b410be3b
#
_cell.length_a   1.000
_cell.length_b   1.000
_cell.length_c   1.000
_cell.angle_alpha   90.00
_cell.angle_beta   90.00
_cell.angle_gamma   90.00
#
_symmetry.space_group_name_H-M   'P 1'
#
loop_
_entity.id
_entity.type
_entity.pdbx_description
1 polymer ?
#
loop_
_entity_poly.entity_id
_entity_poly.type
_entity_poly.pdbx_seq_one_letter_code
_entity_poly.pdbx_strand_id
1 'polypeptide(L)'
;MSWSSLRVDAGAARDEVLAALFSAGALGVHEDGASLVTHFPPEADMPAIVAAVREASPDALCTVGRADDTDWSLAWRDRLRAHDLGAVTIAPPWLAEGLDPARTIVIDPGMAFGTGDHPTTRGAIRLLQQVMSPGLVVADLGAGSGVLAIAAAKLGASRVFAVEYDGEAIANAEENVRANGMDGVVHVFEGDAGVLLPLVAPVDLIVANIISSVLVELLPAMYQALRPGGIAVLAGILVDEQSSMLEALAADGWSVRADDAEENWWSVTIARP
;
A
#
# COMPACT_ATOMS: atom_id res chain seq x y z
N MET A 1 -16.58 -24.57 7.90
CA MET A 1 -16.27 -24.70 9.36
C MET A 1 -15.90 -23.32 9.85
N SER A 2 -16.56 -22.80 10.88
CA SER A 2 -16.35 -21.40 11.33
C SER A 2 -15.15 -21.30 12.27
N TRP A 3 -14.37 -20.23 12.15
CA TRP A 3 -13.32 -19.88 13.08
C TRP A 3 -13.89 -19.54 14.45
N SER A 4 -13.11 -19.74 15.51
CA SER A 4 -13.45 -19.34 16.88
C SER A 4 -12.80 -18.01 17.21
N SER A 5 -13.56 -17.07 17.80
CA SER A 5 -12.99 -15.86 18.38
C SER A 5 -12.74 -16.08 19.88
N LEU A 6 -11.65 -15.53 20.39
CA LEU A 6 -11.33 -15.48 21.81
C LEU A 6 -11.10 -14.03 22.21
N ARG A 7 -11.97 -13.52 23.10
CA ARG A 7 -11.81 -12.23 23.76
C ARG A 7 -11.28 -12.48 25.17
N VAL A 8 -10.24 -11.75 25.55
CA VAL A 8 -9.62 -11.87 26.86
C VAL A 8 -9.46 -10.50 27.52
N ASP A 9 -10.08 -10.30 28.66
CA ASP A 9 -9.81 -9.16 29.52
C ASP A 9 -8.66 -9.54 30.49
N ALA A 10 -7.46 -9.09 30.14
CA ALA A 10 -6.22 -9.53 30.78
C ALA A 10 -5.86 -8.73 32.05
N GLY A 11 -6.55 -7.63 32.31
CA GLY A 11 -6.23 -6.74 33.43
C GLY A 11 -4.77 -6.28 33.41
N ALA A 12 -4.06 -6.48 34.52
CA ALA A 12 -2.64 -6.10 34.65
C ALA A 12 -1.67 -7.11 34.02
N ALA A 13 -2.12 -8.34 33.72
CA ALA A 13 -1.28 -9.43 33.19
C ALA A 13 -1.32 -9.50 31.64
N ARG A 14 -1.34 -8.33 30.99
CA ARG A 14 -1.50 -8.23 29.54
C ARG A 14 -0.41 -8.92 28.74
N ASP A 15 0.83 -8.69 29.11
CA ASP A 15 1.98 -9.24 28.39
C ASP A 15 2.08 -10.76 28.54
N GLU A 16 1.76 -11.30 29.70
CA GLU A 16 1.72 -12.73 29.97
C GLU A 16 0.59 -13.41 29.16
N VAL A 17 -0.56 -12.76 29.09
CA VAL A 17 -1.70 -13.25 28.27
C VAL A 17 -1.35 -13.19 26.78
N LEU A 18 -0.72 -12.13 26.30
CA LEU A 18 -0.24 -12.04 24.91
C LEU A 18 0.72 -13.19 24.58
N ALA A 19 1.71 -13.43 25.45
CA ALA A 19 2.65 -14.53 25.28
C ALA A 19 1.95 -15.89 25.23
N ALA A 20 0.95 -16.12 26.12
CA ALA A 20 0.17 -17.34 26.14
C ALA A 20 -0.65 -17.53 24.86
N LEU A 21 -1.29 -16.47 24.34
CA LEU A 21 -2.07 -16.52 23.11
C LEU A 21 -1.19 -16.88 21.90
N PHE A 22 -0.02 -16.24 21.75
CA PHE A 22 0.91 -16.56 20.66
C PHE A 22 1.48 -17.97 20.81
N SER A 23 1.81 -18.41 22.02
CA SER A 23 2.27 -19.78 22.28
C SER A 23 1.21 -20.83 21.97
N ALA A 24 -0.07 -20.46 22.10
CA ALA A 24 -1.21 -21.30 21.75
C ALA A 24 -1.56 -21.27 20.24
N GLY A 25 -0.78 -20.54 19.42
CA GLY A 25 -0.92 -20.53 17.96
C GLY A 25 -1.76 -19.38 17.42
N ALA A 26 -1.98 -18.30 18.20
CA ALA A 26 -2.58 -17.08 17.65
C ALA A 26 -1.67 -16.47 16.56
N LEU A 27 -2.20 -16.21 15.38
CA LEU A 27 -1.47 -15.57 14.27
C LEU A 27 -1.41 -14.05 14.41
N GLY A 28 -2.34 -13.47 15.18
CA GLY A 28 -2.41 -12.06 15.49
C GLY A 28 -3.38 -11.81 16.64
N VAL A 29 -3.11 -10.75 17.40
CA VAL A 29 -3.97 -10.28 18.50
C VAL A 29 -4.20 -8.80 18.28
N HIS A 30 -5.46 -8.37 18.25
CA HIS A 30 -5.79 -6.95 18.21
C HIS A 30 -6.39 -6.48 19.53
N GLU A 31 -6.27 -5.20 19.78
CA GLU A 31 -6.79 -4.56 20.98
C GLU A 31 -8.15 -3.95 20.70
N ASP A 32 -9.14 -4.30 21.53
CA ASP A 32 -10.45 -3.69 21.51
C ASP A 32 -10.75 -3.13 22.90
N GLY A 33 -10.40 -1.88 23.11
CA GLY A 33 -10.42 -1.22 24.41
C GLY A 33 -9.44 -1.86 25.40
N ALA A 34 -9.95 -2.43 26.48
CA ALA A 34 -9.17 -3.15 27.50
C ALA A 34 -8.99 -4.65 27.18
N SER A 35 -9.66 -5.15 26.16
CA SER A 35 -9.66 -6.57 25.80
C SER A 35 -8.66 -6.86 24.69
N LEU A 36 -8.09 -8.08 24.74
CA LEU A 36 -7.33 -8.70 23.66
C LEU A 36 -8.28 -9.61 22.87
N VAL A 37 -8.28 -9.49 21.54
CA VAL A 37 -9.13 -10.33 20.68
C VAL A 37 -8.27 -11.02 19.63
N THR A 38 -8.45 -12.34 19.51
CA THR A 38 -7.77 -13.15 18.50
C THR A 38 -8.70 -14.22 17.94
N HIS A 39 -8.26 -14.89 16.88
CA HIS A 39 -9.03 -15.91 16.19
C HIS A 39 -8.22 -17.17 16.03
N PHE A 40 -8.91 -18.31 16.13
CA PHE A 40 -8.32 -19.64 15.98
C PHE A 40 -9.09 -20.44 14.94
N PRO A 41 -8.39 -21.30 14.18
CA PRO A 41 -9.02 -22.12 13.16
C PRO A 41 -9.99 -23.14 13.76
N PRO A 42 -10.90 -23.72 12.94
CA PRO A 42 -11.95 -24.64 13.42
C PRO A 42 -11.46 -25.89 14.16
N GLU A 43 -10.23 -26.29 13.89
CA GLU A 43 -9.55 -27.46 14.49
C GLU A 43 -8.84 -27.13 15.82
N ALA A 44 -8.82 -25.88 16.23
CA ALA A 44 -8.14 -25.49 17.46
C ALA A 44 -8.88 -25.99 18.71
N ASP A 45 -8.11 -26.49 19.70
CA ASP A 45 -8.63 -26.90 21.00
C ASP A 45 -8.85 -25.65 21.88
N MET A 46 -10.00 -25.00 21.70
CA MET A 46 -10.35 -23.79 22.45
C MET A 46 -10.35 -23.98 23.96
N PRO A 47 -10.83 -25.11 24.54
CA PRO A 47 -10.68 -25.41 25.95
C PRO A 47 -9.22 -25.39 26.44
N ALA A 48 -8.28 -26.01 25.70
CA ALA A 48 -6.86 -26.00 26.04
C ALA A 48 -6.25 -24.59 25.94
N ILE A 49 -6.63 -23.80 24.94
CA ILE A 49 -6.17 -22.42 24.77
C ILE A 49 -6.64 -21.55 25.92
N VAL A 50 -7.92 -21.65 26.32
CA VAL A 50 -8.46 -20.91 27.47
C VAL A 50 -7.78 -21.33 28.78
N ALA A 51 -7.45 -22.62 28.93
CA ALA A 51 -6.71 -23.10 30.08
C ALA A 51 -5.31 -22.50 30.16
N ALA A 52 -4.58 -22.44 29.04
CA ALA A 52 -3.25 -21.81 28.97
C ALA A 52 -3.29 -20.29 29.30
N VAL A 53 -4.31 -19.58 28.83
CA VAL A 53 -4.50 -18.17 29.18
C VAL A 53 -4.77 -18.00 30.67
N ARG A 54 -5.59 -18.86 31.29
CA ARG A 54 -5.88 -18.82 32.73
C ARG A 54 -4.70 -19.27 33.59
N GLU A 55 -3.80 -20.10 33.07
CA GLU A 55 -2.55 -20.43 33.74
C GLU A 55 -1.62 -19.22 33.80
N ALA A 56 -1.54 -18.45 32.71
CA ALA A 56 -0.77 -17.21 32.63
C ALA A 56 -1.39 -16.08 33.48
N SER A 57 -2.72 -16.02 33.54
CA SER A 57 -3.47 -15.02 34.31
C SER A 57 -4.77 -15.63 34.86
N PRO A 58 -4.79 -16.06 36.14
CA PRO A 58 -5.98 -16.69 36.77
C PRO A 58 -7.23 -15.78 36.75
N ASP A 59 -7.03 -14.46 36.78
CA ASP A 59 -8.11 -13.46 36.80
C ASP A 59 -8.59 -13.04 35.41
N ALA A 60 -7.97 -13.57 34.34
CA ALA A 60 -8.33 -13.24 32.97
C ALA A 60 -9.75 -13.75 32.64
N LEU A 61 -10.58 -12.84 32.16
CA LEU A 61 -11.92 -13.17 31.70
C LEU A 61 -11.88 -13.54 30.22
N CYS A 62 -12.07 -14.83 29.94
CA CYS A 62 -12.07 -15.37 28.58
C CYS A 62 -13.51 -15.57 28.09
N THR A 63 -13.83 -14.98 26.96
CA THR A 63 -15.10 -15.18 26.24
C THR A 63 -14.79 -15.82 24.89
N VAL A 64 -15.25 -17.08 24.72
CA VAL A 64 -15.15 -17.76 23.44
C VAL A 64 -16.44 -17.50 22.65
N GLY A 65 -16.30 -16.98 21.46
CA GLY A 65 -17.37 -16.79 20.49
C GLY A 65 -17.10 -17.64 19.25
N ARG A 66 -18.11 -17.76 18.40
CA ARG A 66 -17.84 -18.06 16.99
C ARG A 66 -17.39 -16.73 16.38
N ALA A 67 -16.30 -16.74 15.64
CA ALA A 67 -16.15 -15.70 14.64
C ALA A 67 -17.38 -15.86 13.76
N ASP A 68 -18.32 -14.92 13.86
CA ASP A 68 -19.40 -14.89 12.90
C ASP A 68 -18.76 -14.98 11.52
N ASP A 69 -19.44 -15.69 10.59
CA ASP A 69 -19.16 -15.62 9.15
C ASP A 69 -19.41 -14.17 8.63
N THR A 70 -19.26 -13.18 9.46
CA THR A 70 -19.00 -11.81 9.08
C THR A 70 -17.63 -11.87 8.47
N ASP A 71 -17.67 -12.10 7.17
CA ASP A 71 -16.52 -12.13 6.29
C ASP A 71 -15.72 -10.84 6.57
N TRP A 72 -14.70 -10.96 7.43
CA TRP A 72 -13.84 -9.82 7.76
C TRP A 72 -13.23 -9.24 6.49
N SER A 73 -13.18 -10.06 5.43
CA SER A 73 -12.87 -9.62 4.07
C SER A 73 -13.94 -8.64 3.54
N LEU A 74 -15.14 -8.64 4.06
CA LEU A 74 -16.21 -7.73 3.65
C LEU A 74 -16.32 -6.49 4.56
N ALA A 75 -15.99 -6.60 5.85
CA ALA A 75 -16.11 -5.47 6.79
C ALA A 75 -15.20 -4.29 6.45
N TRP A 76 -14.04 -4.52 5.83
CA TRP A 76 -13.18 -3.44 5.32
C TRP A 76 -13.69 -2.86 4.00
N ARG A 77 -14.44 -3.65 3.19
CA ARG A 77 -15.06 -3.16 1.94
C ARG A 77 -16.01 -2.01 2.19
N ASP A 78 -16.76 -2.04 3.30
CA ASP A 78 -17.71 -0.99 3.66
C ASP A 78 -17.03 0.32 4.06
N ARG A 79 -15.73 0.28 4.34
CA ARG A 79 -14.93 1.47 4.69
C ARG A 79 -14.32 2.13 3.45
N LEU A 80 -14.10 1.37 2.37
CA LEU A 80 -13.55 1.93 1.15
C LEU A 80 -14.52 2.91 0.49
N ARG A 81 -13.95 3.92 -0.14
CA ARG A 81 -14.67 4.96 -0.86
C ARG A 81 -14.14 5.08 -2.29
N ALA A 82 -14.95 5.63 -3.16
CA ALA A 82 -14.44 6.15 -4.41
C ALA A 82 -13.84 7.55 -4.17
N HIS A 83 -12.62 7.77 -4.64
CA HIS A 83 -11.89 9.02 -4.50
C HIS A 83 -11.79 9.72 -5.84
N ASP A 84 -12.51 10.83 -6.00
CA ASP A 84 -12.33 11.74 -7.15
C ASP A 84 -11.10 12.63 -6.88
N LEU A 85 -10.07 12.47 -7.68
CA LEU A 85 -8.79 13.17 -7.53
C LEU A 85 -8.58 14.21 -8.66
N GLY A 86 -9.61 14.57 -9.40
CA GLY A 86 -9.56 15.51 -10.50
C GLY A 86 -9.57 14.82 -11.87
N ALA A 87 -8.44 14.60 -12.52
CA ALA A 87 -8.41 13.94 -13.84
C ALA A 87 -8.76 12.44 -13.76
N VAL A 88 -8.51 11.79 -12.62
CA VAL A 88 -8.84 10.38 -12.38
C VAL A 88 -9.66 10.19 -11.10
N THR A 89 -10.42 9.10 -11.07
CA THR A 89 -11.14 8.61 -9.89
C THR A 89 -10.65 7.22 -9.57
N ILE A 90 -10.37 6.91 -8.31
CA ILE A 90 -10.04 5.55 -7.86
C ILE A 90 -11.28 4.97 -7.21
N ALA A 91 -11.63 3.74 -7.55
CA ALA A 91 -12.75 3.05 -6.93
C ALA A 91 -12.49 1.54 -6.87
N PRO A 92 -12.95 0.86 -5.82
CA PRO A 92 -13.01 -0.59 -5.83
C PRO A 92 -14.08 -1.06 -6.82
N PRO A 93 -14.03 -2.31 -7.32
CA PRO A 93 -14.95 -2.81 -8.35
C PRO A 93 -16.43 -2.58 -8.04
N TRP A 94 -16.84 -2.79 -6.79
CA TRP A 94 -18.25 -2.64 -6.36
C TRP A 94 -18.75 -1.19 -6.23
N LEU A 95 -17.86 -0.20 -6.32
CA LEU A 95 -18.19 1.23 -6.35
C LEU A 95 -17.91 1.88 -7.71
N ALA A 96 -17.45 1.12 -8.69
CA ALA A 96 -17.10 1.64 -10.01
C ALA A 96 -18.31 1.72 -10.95
N GLU A 97 -19.44 1.07 -10.62
CA GLU A 97 -20.65 1.10 -11.45
C GLU A 97 -21.18 2.54 -11.61
N GLY A 98 -21.41 2.95 -12.86
CA GLY A 98 -21.89 4.29 -13.17
C GLY A 98 -20.82 5.39 -13.23
N LEU A 99 -19.57 5.09 -12.87
CA LEU A 99 -18.46 6.02 -13.06
C LEU A 99 -17.95 5.98 -14.50
N ASP A 100 -17.33 7.09 -14.96
CA ASP A 100 -16.72 7.17 -16.28
C ASP A 100 -15.51 6.23 -16.40
N PRO A 101 -15.55 5.16 -17.23
CA PRO A 101 -14.47 4.20 -17.34
C PRO A 101 -13.15 4.82 -17.85
N ALA A 102 -13.24 5.92 -18.63
CA ALA A 102 -12.04 6.55 -19.19
C ALA A 102 -11.16 7.17 -18.11
N ARG A 103 -11.77 7.62 -17.01
CA ARG A 103 -11.06 8.27 -15.90
C ARG A 103 -11.05 7.43 -14.61
N THR A 104 -11.83 6.36 -14.54
CA THR A 104 -11.91 5.54 -13.32
C THR A 104 -10.82 4.48 -13.32
N ILE A 105 -10.03 4.46 -12.27
CA ILE A 105 -9.05 3.44 -11.93
C ILE A 105 -9.74 2.45 -11.01
N VAL A 106 -10.01 1.26 -11.50
CA VAL A 106 -10.65 0.19 -10.71
C VAL A 106 -9.57 -0.64 -10.05
N ILE A 107 -9.51 -0.64 -8.73
CA ILE A 107 -8.56 -1.41 -7.95
C ILE A 107 -9.30 -2.42 -7.08
N ASP A 108 -9.07 -3.70 -7.35
CA ASP A 108 -9.39 -4.73 -6.37
C ASP A 108 -8.24 -4.76 -5.35
N PRO A 109 -8.52 -4.44 -4.09
CA PRO A 109 -7.47 -4.25 -3.09
C PRO A 109 -6.61 -5.49 -2.87
N GLY A 110 -7.18 -6.70 -2.99
CA GLY A 110 -6.45 -7.95 -2.76
C GLY A 110 -5.68 -7.94 -1.43
N MET A 111 -4.46 -8.48 -1.45
CA MET A 111 -3.50 -8.45 -0.33
C MET A 111 -2.41 -7.36 -0.53
N ALA A 112 -2.35 -6.73 -1.71
CA ALA A 112 -1.34 -5.74 -2.03
C ALA A 112 -1.65 -4.36 -1.45
N PHE A 113 -0.60 -3.58 -1.13
CA PHE A 113 -0.74 -2.18 -0.77
C PHE A 113 -1.18 -1.32 -1.98
N GLY A 114 -1.89 -0.21 -1.70
CA GLY A 114 -2.26 0.73 -2.76
C GLY A 114 -3.71 0.64 -3.22
N THR A 115 -4.65 0.47 -2.28
CA THR A 115 -6.10 0.45 -2.57
C THR A 115 -6.65 1.77 -3.10
N GLY A 116 -5.85 2.84 -3.05
CA GLY A 116 -6.29 4.20 -3.34
C GLY A 116 -6.85 4.96 -2.13
N ASP A 117 -7.15 4.26 -1.04
CA ASP A 117 -7.72 4.87 0.17
C ASP A 117 -6.65 5.52 1.06
N HIS A 118 -5.38 5.17 0.87
CA HIS A 118 -4.30 5.72 1.67
C HIS A 118 -3.91 7.14 1.22
N PRO A 119 -3.65 8.10 2.14
CA PRO A 119 -3.25 9.47 1.81
C PRO A 119 -2.06 9.57 0.86
N THR A 120 -1.05 8.70 1.02
CA THR A 120 0.15 8.69 0.15
C THR A 120 -0.19 8.39 -1.30
N THR A 121 -1.11 7.46 -1.56
CA THR A 121 -1.56 7.14 -2.93
C THR A 121 -2.29 8.32 -3.55
N ARG A 122 -3.16 8.98 -2.77
CA ARG A 122 -3.89 10.16 -3.23
C ARG A 122 -2.95 11.33 -3.50
N GLY A 123 -1.98 11.59 -2.60
CA GLY A 123 -0.95 12.61 -2.78
C GLY A 123 -0.10 12.37 -4.03
N ALA A 124 0.39 11.14 -4.21
CA ALA A 124 1.15 10.76 -5.40
C ALA A 124 0.35 11.02 -6.70
N ILE A 125 -0.93 10.66 -6.74
CA ILE A 125 -1.76 10.88 -7.93
C ILE A 125 -2.04 12.37 -8.16
N ARG A 126 -2.29 13.16 -7.12
CA ARG A 126 -2.47 14.62 -7.28
C ARG A 126 -1.23 15.28 -7.89
N LEU A 127 -0.03 14.88 -7.46
CA LEU A 127 1.21 15.37 -8.04
C LEU A 127 1.47 14.79 -9.43
N LEU A 128 1.20 13.51 -9.65
CA LEU A 128 1.34 12.85 -10.95
C LEU A 128 0.55 13.57 -12.04
N GLN A 129 -0.70 13.94 -11.76
CA GLN A 129 -1.56 14.68 -12.68
C GLN A 129 -0.98 16.03 -13.13
N GLN A 130 -0.20 16.68 -12.26
CA GLN A 130 0.39 17.99 -12.58
C GLN A 130 1.57 17.88 -13.55
N VAL A 131 2.23 16.72 -13.61
CA VAL A 131 3.48 16.51 -14.37
C VAL A 131 3.30 15.58 -15.57
N MET A 132 2.20 14.84 -15.61
CA MET A 132 1.90 13.94 -16.74
C MET A 132 1.62 14.72 -18.03
N SER A 133 2.12 14.17 -19.11
CA SER A 133 1.82 14.58 -20.48
C SER A 133 1.70 13.34 -21.36
N PRO A 134 0.87 13.40 -22.42
CA PRO A 134 0.73 12.24 -23.31
C PRO A 134 2.05 11.82 -23.96
N GLY A 135 2.24 10.51 -24.02
CA GLY A 135 3.39 9.92 -24.70
C GLY A 135 4.62 9.64 -23.81
N LEU A 136 4.60 10.03 -22.52
CA LEU A 136 5.71 9.79 -21.60
C LEU A 136 5.93 8.28 -21.36
N VAL A 137 7.19 7.92 -21.15
CA VAL A 137 7.62 6.62 -20.61
C VAL A 137 7.82 6.77 -19.11
N VAL A 138 7.10 5.96 -18.35
CA VAL A 138 7.04 6.07 -16.88
C VAL A 138 7.60 4.80 -16.23
N ALA A 139 8.28 4.94 -15.10
CA ALA A 139 8.59 3.83 -14.20
C ALA A 139 7.85 4.03 -12.88
N ASP A 140 7.14 2.99 -12.42
CA ASP A 140 6.48 2.93 -11.12
C ASP A 140 7.27 1.96 -10.23
N LEU A 141 7.87 2.47 -9.15
CA LEU A 141 8.75 1.71 -8.27
C LEU A 141 8.05 1.38 -6.96
N GLY A 142 7.94 0.09 -6.66
CA GLY A 142 7.08 -0.43 -5.58
C GLY A 142 5.61 -0.32 -5.99
N ALA A 143 5.25 -0.98 -7.09
CA ALA A 143 3.97 -0.80 -7.75
C ALA A 143 2.78 -1.29 -6.90
N GLY A 144 2.98 -2.24 -5.99
CA GLY A 144 1.95 -2.82 -5.15
C GLY A 144 0.75 -3.32 -5.98
N SER A 145 -0.42 -2.74 -5.77
CA SER A 145 -1.63 -3.04 -6.54
C SER A 145 -1.59 -2.58 -8.01
N GLY A 146 -0.56 -1.85 -8.43
CA GLY A 146 -0.45 -1.23 -9.76
C GLY A 146 -1.21 0.09 -9.91
N VAL A 147 -1.75 0.66 -8.85
CA VAL A 147 -2.63 1.84 -8.90
C VAL A 147 -1.95 3.05 -9.56
N LEU A 148 -0.68 3.33 -9.25
CA LEU A 148 0.05 4.47 -9.81
C LEU A 148 0.44 4.22 -11.27
N ALA A 149 0.83 3.01 -11.60
CA ALA A 149 1.08 2.60 -12.99
C ALA A 149 -0.17 2.75 -13.87
N ILE A 150 -1.34 2.30 -13.38
CA ILE A 150 -2.61 2.45 -14.07
C ILE A 150 -3.00 3.92 -14.17
N ALA A 151 -2.77 4.72 -13.11
CA ALA A 151 -2.99 6.16 -13.13
C ALA A 151 -2.15 6.83 -14.24
N ALA A 152 -0.86 6.53 -14.31
CA ALA A 152 0.02 7.06 -15.36
C ALA A 152 -0.47 6.68 -16.76
N ALA A 153 -0.89 5.43 -16.97
CA ALA A 153 -1.42 4.96 -18.25
C ALA A 153 -2.71 5.69 -18.63
N LYS A 154 -3.68 5.85 -17.72
CA LYS A 154 -4.92 6.61 -17.97
C LYS A 154 -4.67 8.11 -18.19
N LEU A 155 -3.62 8.65 -17.61
CA LEU A 155 -3.18 10.03 -17.85
C LEU A 155 -2.37 10.20 -19.15
N GLY A 156 -2.22 9.13 -19.95
CA GLY A 156 -1.68 9.20 -21.31
C GLY A 156 -0.23 8.76 -21.44
N ALA A 157 0.35 8.05 -20.47
CA ALA A 157 1.65 7.41 -20.66
C ALA A 157 1.64 6.48 -21.88
N SER A 158 2.70 6.50 -22.69
CA SER A 158 2.84 5.57 -23.82
C SER A 158 3.31 4.19 -23.38
N ARG A 159 4.00 4.13 -22.25
CA ARG A 159 4.51 2.89 -21.64
C ARG A 159 4.76 3.12 -20.15
N VAL A 160 4.43 2.14 -19.33
CA VAL A 160 4.72 2.14 -17.89
C VAL A 160 5.42 0.84 -17.53
N PHE A 161 6.56 0.96 -16.86
CA PHE A 161 7.31 -0.14 -16.26
C PHE A 161 7.00 -0.17 -14.76
N ALA A 162 6.16 -1.08 -14.34
CA ALA A 162 5.76 -1.24 -12.93
C ALA A 162 6.65 -2.30 -12.29
N VAL A 163 7.47 -1.91 -11.33
CA VAL A 163 8.41 -2.81 -10.65
C VAL A 163 7.93 -3.05 -9.22
N GLU A 164 7.80 -4.32 -8.86
CA GLU A 164 7.38 -4.73 -7.52
C GLU A 164 8.31 -5.84 -7.01
N TYR A 165 8.73 -5.72 -5.76
CA TYR A 165 9.63 -6.70 -5.13
C TYR A 165 8.87 -7.91 -4.55
N ASP A 166 7.64 -7.68 -4.07
CA ASP A 166 6.81 -8.70 -3.47
C ASP A 166 6.08 -9.52 -4.56
N GLY A 167 6.51 -10.76 -4.73
CA GLY A 167 5.88 -11.68 -5.68
C GLY A 167 4.39 -11.94 -5.44
N GLU A 168 3.91 -11.79 -4.18
CA GLU A 168 2.48 -11.95 -3.87
C GLU A 168 1.65 -10.78 -4.42
N ALA A 169 2.23 -9.59 -4.54
CA ALA A 169 1.56 -8.41 -5.09
C ALA A 169 1.48 -8.44 -6.63
N ILE A 170 2.37 -9.15 -7.32
CA ILE A 170 2.46 -9.17 -8.79
C ILE A 170 1.15 -9.63 -9.44
N ALA A 171 0.60 -10.76 -8.98
CA ALA A 171 -0.64 -11.30 -9.55
C ALA A 171 -1.80 -10.30 -9.42
N ASN A 172 -1.91 -9.63 -8.27
CA ASN A 172 -2.92 -8.59 -8.02
C ASN A 172 -2.71 -7.36 -8.93
N ALA A 173 -1.47 -6.89 -9.08
CA ALA A 173 -1.14 -5.79 -9.99
C ALA A 173 -1.53 -6.12 -11.44
N GLU A 174 -1.19 -7.31 -11.93
CA GLU A 174 -1.53 -7.74 -13.28
C GLU A 174 -3.04 -7.87 -13.49
N GLU A 175 -3.80 -8.36 -12.49
CA GLU A 175 -5.25 -8.44 -12.53
C GLU A 175 -5.87 -7.04 -12.59
N ASN A 176 -5.39 -6.10 -11.77
CA ASN A 176 -5.84 -4.71 -11.79
C ASN A 176 -5.51 -4.02 -13.13
N VAL A 177 -4.31 -4.23 -13.68
CA VAL A 177 -3.91 -3.71 -14.99
C VAL A 177 -4.87 -4.20 -16.08
N ARG A 178 -5.18 -5.51 -16.11
CA ARG A 178 -6.13 -6.11 -17.05
C ARG A 178 -7.55 -5.59 -16.86
N ALA A 179 -8.02 -5.48 -15.63
CA ALA A 179 -9.36 -4.98 -15.30
C ALA A 179 -9.57 -3.54 -15.78
N ASN A 180 -8.49 -2.75 -15.86
CA ASN A 180 -8.51 -1.39 -16.40
C ASN A 180 -8.23 -1.30 -17.91
N GLY A 181 -7.97 -2.42 -18.60
CA GLY A 181 -7.64 -2.46 -20.02
C GLY A 181 -6.30 -1.80 -20.36
N MET A 182 -5.33 -1.81 -19.42
CA MET A 182 -4.02 -1.15 -19.55
C MET A 182 -2.86 -2.12 -19.82
N ASP A 183 -3.13 -3.40 -20.06
CA ASP A 183 -2.13 -4.47 -20.35
C ASP A 183 -1.28 -4.22 -21.60
N GLY A 184 -1.72 -3.37 -22.52
CA GLY A 184 -0.93 -2.91 -23.66
C GLY A 184 0.04 -1.77 -23.35
N VAL A 185 -0.07 -1.13 -22.17
CA VAL A 185 0.70 0.07 -21.78
C VAL A 185 1.52 -0.20 -20.52
N VAL A 186 0.95 -0.89 -19.53
CA VAL A 186 1.58 -1.20 -18.24
C VAL A 186 2.18 -2.60 -18.29
N HIS A 187 3.47 -2.69 -17.97
CA HIS A 187 4.20 -3.94 -17.89
C HIS A 187 4.71 -4.12 -16.45
N VAL A 188 4.25 -5.18 -15.78
CA VAL A 188 4.60 -5.50 -14.40
C VAL A 188 5.83 -6.42 -14.38
N PHE A 189 6.78 -6.11 -13.52
CA PHE A 189 8.02 -6.88 -13.35
C PHE A 189 8.26 -7.17 -11.87
N GLU A 190 8.52 -8.42 -11.55
CA GLU A 190 8.97 -8.82 -10.23
C GLU A 190 10.48 -8.57 -10.11
N GLY A 191 10.90 -7.84 -9.08
CA GLY A 191 12.31 -7.66 -8.74
C GLY A 191 12.63 -6.38 -8.00
N ASP A 192 13.93 -6.21 -7.76
CA ASP A 192 14.48 -5.04 -7.09
C ASP A 192 14.49 -3.82 -8.00
N ALA A 193 13.92 -2.71 -7.55
CA ALA A 193 13.84 -1.47 -8.33
C ALA A 193 15.21 -0.89 -8.69
N GLY A 194 16.20 -1.00 -7.81
CA GLY A 194 17.57 -0.54 -8.06
C GLY A 194 18.27 -1.35 -9.15
N VAL A 195 17.88 -2.62 -9.33
CA VAL A 195 18.40 -3.52 -10.36
C VAL A 195 17.67 -3.36 -11.69
N LEU A 196 16.34 -3.27 -11.65
CA LEU A 196 15.50 -3.26 -12.85
C LEU A 196 15.39 -1.87 -13.50
N LEU A 197 15.39 -0.79 -12.73
CA LEU A 197 15.26 0.57 -13.25
C LEU A 197 16.33 0.93 -14.29
N PRO A 198 17.63 0.59 -14.11
CA PRO A 198 18.65 0.81 -15.15
C PRO A 198 18.38 0.08 -16.46
N LEU A 199 17.67 -1.05 -16.44
CA LEU A 199 17.38 -1.84 -17.64
C LEU A 199 16.27 -1.23 -18.52
N VAL A 200 15.41 -0.41 -17.94
CA VAL A 200 14.33 0.27 -18.65
C VAL A 200 14.64 1.72 -18.97
N ALA A 201 15.80 2.21 -18.54
CA ALA A 201 16.25 3.58 -18.80
C ALA A 201 16.51 3.80 -20.31
N PRO A 202 16.35 5.04 -20.82
CA PRO A 202 15.92 6.23 -20.11
C PRO A 202 14.39 6.32 -20.02
N VAL A 203 13.90 6.86 -18.90
CA VAL A 203 12.47 7.16 -18.67
C VAL A 203 12.26 8.67 -18.52
N ASP A 204 11.03 9.12 -18.80
CA ASP A 204 10.65 10.54 -18.70
C ASP A 204 10.23 10.91 -17.28
N LEU A 205 9.55 9.98 -16.60
CA LEU A 205 8.98 10.19 -15.29
C LEU A 205 9.12 8.91 -14.45
N ILE A 206 9.40 9.11 -13.15
CA ILE A 206 9.37 8.05 -12.14
C ILE A 206 8.29 8.40 -11.13
N VAL A 207 7.51 7.41 -10.70
CA VAL A 207 6.66 7.52 -9.52
C VAL A 207 7.05 6.42 -8.54
N ALA A 208 7.12 6.76 -7.25
CA ALA A 208 7.43 5.81 -6.19
C ALA A 208 6.67 6.16 -4.91
N ASN A 209 5.87 5.23 -4.41
CA ASN A 209 5.14 5.36 -3.15
C ASN A 209 5.58 4.27 -2.19
N ILE A 210 6.76 4.46 -1.61
CA ILE A 210 7.46 3.51 -0.74
C ILE A 210 8.07 4.25 0.45
N ILE A 211 8.55 3.54 1.46
CA ILE A 211 9.11 4.14 2.67
C ILE A 211 10.33 5.02 2.36
N SER A 212 10.50 6.10 3.12
CA SER A 212 11.52 7.14 2.91
C SER A 212 12.95 6.61 2.83
N SER A 213 13.31 5.62 3.65
CA SER A 213 14.66 5.03 3.63
C SER A 213 15.00 4.37 2.29
N VAL A 214 14.06 3.64 1.71
CA VAL A 214 14.24 3.00 0.39
C VAL A 214 14.24 4.05 -0.72
N LEU A 215 13.42 5.10 -0.61
CA LEU A 215 13.47 6.23 -1.56
C LEU A 215 14.88 6.85 -1.62
N VAL A 216 15.49 7.12 -0.46
CA VAL A 216 16.84 7.70 -0.37
C VAL A 216 17.87 6.77 -1.03
N GLU A 217 17.80 5.47 -0.79
CA GLU A 217 18.70 4.48 -1.43
C GLU A 217 18.54 4.44 -2.96
N LEU A 218 17.36 4.69 -3.48
CA LEU A 218 17.07 4.67 -4.92
C LEU A 218 17.35 5.99 -5.63
N LEU A 219 17.56 7.12 -4.94
CA LEU A 219 17.81 8.44 -5.57
C LEU A 219 18.92 8.41 -6.62
N PRO A 220 20.08 7.77 -6.41
CA PRO A 220 21.14 7.70 -7.43
C PRO A 220 20.71 6.93 -8.69
N ALA A 221 19.97 5.83 -8.52
CA ALA A 221 19.47 5.03 -9.64
C ALA A 221 18.40 5.80 -10.43
N MET A 222 17.47 6.47 -9.73
CA MET A 222 16.47 7.34 -10.34
C MET A 222 17.11 8.47 -11.13
N TYR A 223 18.16 9.12 -10.57
CA TYR A 223 18.89 10.17 -11.26
C TYR A 223 19.51 9.70 -12.57
N GLN A 224 20.08 8.51 -12.58
CA GLN A 224 20.69 7.94 -13.79
C GLN A 224 19.66 7.51 -14.84
N ALA A 225 18.54 6.98 -14.39
CA ALA A 225 17.49 6.45 -15.27
C ALA A 225 16.62 7.55 -15.92
N LEU A 226 16.44 8.68 -15.25
CA LEU A 226 15.67 9.81 -15.79
C LEU A 226 16.45 10.51 -16.90
N ARG A 227 15.75 10.94 -17.95
CA ARG A 227 16.29 11.88 -18.93
C ARG A 227 16.68 13.21 -18.27
N PRO A 228 17.58 13.99 -18.86
CA PRO A 228 17.80 15.38 -18.45
C PRO A 228 16.47 16.15 -18.43
N GLY A 229 16.17 16.83 -17.34
CA GLY A 229 14.89 17.48 -17.11
C GLY A 229 13.73 16.54 -16.77
N GLY A 230 13.97 15.24 -16.60
CA GLY A 230 12.99 14.26 -16.17
C GLY A 230 12.58 14.49 -14.71
N ILE A 231 11.42 13.97 -14.35
CA ILE A 231 10.72 14.25 -13.10
C ILE A 231 10.52 12.96 -12.30
N ALA A 232 10.61 13.04 -10.97
CA ALA A 232 10.13 11.97 -10.11
C ALA A 232 9.06 12.50 -9.13
N VAL A 233 8.04 11.68 -8.87
CA VAL A 233 7.02 11.88 -7.85
C VAL A 233 7.27 10.87 -6.75
N LEU A 234 7.59 11.35 -5.55
CA LEU A 234 7.91 10.52 -4.38
C LEU A 234 6.80 10.67 -3.34
N ALA A 235 6.35 9.57 -2.78
CA ALA A 235 5.34 9.48 -1.74
C ALA A 235 5.66 8.35 -0.76
N GLY A 236 4.89 8.22 0.32
CA GLY A 236 5.19 7.25 1.39
C GLY A 236 6.14 7.82 2.44
N ILE A 237 6.23 9.15 2.51
CA ILE A 237 7.13 9.89 3.42
C ILE A 237 6.27 10.48 4.54
N LEU A 238 6.67 10.27 5.79
CA LEU A 238 6.03 10.94 6.92
C LEU A 238 6.40 12.42 6.95
N VAL A 239 5.49 13.28 7.43
CA VAL A 239 5.75 14.71 7.60
C VAL A 239 6.98 14.96 8.48
N ASP A 240 7.18 14.14 9.51
CA ASP A 240 8.35 14.23 10.40
C ASP A 240 9.69 13.91 9.69
N GLU A 241 9.64 13.17 8.56
CA GLU A 241 10.80 12.81 7.74
C GLU A 241 11.09 13.84 6.62
N GLN A 242 10.21 14.83 6.43
CA GLN A 242 10.33 15.81 5.35
C GLN A 242 11.68 16.51 5.34
N SER A 243 12.15 16.97 6.50
CA SER A 243 13.43 17.72 6.59
C SER A 243 14.62 16.87 6.15
N SER A 244 14.71 15.62 6.61
CA SER A 244 15.79 14.71 6.25
C SER A 244 15.73 14.31 4.77
N MET A 245 14.53 14.13 4.22
CA MET A 245 14.36 13.86 2.79
C MET A 245 14.81 15.06 1.95
N LEU A 246 14.45 16.29 2.32
CA LEU A 246 14.89 17.51 1.62
C LEU A 246 16.42 17.68 1.63
N GLU A 247 17.08 17.33 2.73
CA GLU A 247 18.55 17.33 2.83
C GLU A 247 19.17 16.30 1.88
N ALA A 248 18.62 15.07 1.83
CA ALA A 248 19.09 14.03 0.92
C ALA A 248 18.91 14.44 -0.56
N LEU A 249 17.76 14.99 -0.90
CA LEU A 249 17.47 15.49 -2.25
C LEU A 249 18.44 16.59 -2.66
N ALA A 250 18.72 17.53 -1.77
CA ALA A 250 19.67 18.64 -2.03
C ALA A 250 21.11 18.12 -2.21
N ALA A 251 21.54 17.13 -1.42
CA ALA A 251 22.85 16.52 -1.51
C ALA A 251 23.10 15.86 -2.88
N ASP A 252 22.07 15.23 -3.46
CA ASP A 252 22.13 14.56 -4.76
C ASP A 252 21.78 15.49 -5.94
N GLY A 253 21.59 16.80 -5.68
CA GLY A 253 21.38 17.83 -6.71
C GLY A 253 19.98 17.85 -7.30
N TRP A 254 18.98 17.26 -6.63
CA TRP A 254 17.59 17.33 -7.06
C TRP A 254 16.98 18.70 -6.82
N SER A 255 16.08 19.12 -7.70
CA SER A 255 15.28 20.34 -7.56
C SER A 255 13.83 19.98 -7.19
N VAL A 256 13.37 20.45 -6.02
CA VAL A 256 11.96 20.33 -5.64
C VAL A 256 11.11 21.26 -6.50
N ARG A 257 9.97 20.76 -7.02
CA ARG A 257 9.05 21.47 -7.91
C ARG A 257 7.71 21.77 -7.28
N ALA A 258 7.15 20.79 -6.62
CA ALA A 258 5.85 20.87 -5.93
C ALA A 258 5.82 19.85 -4.80
N ASP A 259 4.92 20.02 -3.88
CA ASP A 259 4.64 19.06 -2.83
C ASP A 259 3.14 19.02 -2.50
N ASP A 260 2.75 17.98 -1.78
CA ASP A 260 1.40 17.74 -1.29
C ASP A 260 1.48 17.12 0.09
N ALA A 261 0.60 17.51 0.98
CA ALA A 261 0.53 16.96 2.33
C ALA A 261 -0.92 16.63 2.68
N GLU A 262 -1.13 15.43 3.19
CA GLU A 262 -2.43 14.97 3.67
C GLU A 262 -2.24 14.15 4.95
N GLU A 263 -2.91 14.56 6.02
CA GLU A 263 -2.74 13.96 7.35
C GLU A 263 -1.26 14.03 7.82
N ASN A 264 -0.65 12.89 8.13
CA ASN A 264 0.74 12.78 8.55
C ASN A 264 1.69 12.41 7.39
N TRP A 265 1.23 12.51 6.13
CA TRP A 265 1.99 12.09 4.97
C TRP A 265 2.33 13.25 4.06
N TRP A 266 3.53 13.22 3.53
CA TRP A 266 4.07 14.17 2.59
C TRP A 266 4.47 13.48 1.30
N SER A 267 4.22 14.14 0.19
CA SER A 267 4.60 13.70 -1.15
C SER A 267 5.27 14.85 -1.88
N VAL A 268 6.21 14.57 -2.78
CA VAL A 268 7.00 15.61 -3.42
C VAL A 268 7.29 15.27 -4.89
N THR A 269 7.28 16.30 -5.71
CA THR A 269 7.76 16.25 -7.09
C THR A 269 9.15 16.85 -7.15
N ILE A 270 10.09 16.08 -7.69
CA ILE A 270 11.48 16.49 -7.87
C ILE A 270 11.87 16.41 -9.35
N ALA A 271 12.83 17.22 -9.76
CA ALA A 271 13.34 17.20 -11.12
C ALA A 271 14.84 16.98 -11.14
N ARG A 272 15.28 16.18 -12.12
CA ARG A 272 16.68 16.11 -12.51
C ARG A 272 17.05 17.38 -13.28
N PRO A 273 18.09 18.14 -12.85
CA PRO A 273 18.56 19.32 -13.56
C PRO A 273 19.06 19.03 -14.98
#